data_5cd7400477547a3dbb906073d6e66808
#
_entry.id   5cd7400477547a3dbb906073d6e66808
#
_cell.length_a   1.000
_cell.length_b   1.000
_cell.length_c   1.000
_cell.angle_alpha   90.00
_cell.angle_beta   90.00
_cell.angle_gamma   90.00
#
_symmetry.space_group_name_H-M   'P 1'
#
loop_
_entity.id
_entity.type
_entity.pdbx_description
1 polymer ?
#
loop_
_entity_poly.entity_id
_entity_poly.type
_entity_poly.pdbx_seq_one_letter_code
_entity_poly.pdbx_strand_id
1 'polypeptide(L)'
;MKSIIRLPGLVAFFIIIGLIAASSILFLDYWIKIVAEKSLAKTIGAEVNIGSVEHTFLPFGITLHRIQLTDPQAPKTNQLEAETVSAKINLAPMLLRKLIIDDLIISGIQLGSLRDVKGDVYRKPTRDINQAEDIFADPEEPPSIDEILAKLPLKTTKAIEN
;
A
#
# COMPACT_ATOMS: atom_id res chain seq x y z
N MET A 1 25.88 48.51 -21.59
CA MET A 1 25.68 47.11 -21.26
C MET A 1 24.54 46.58 -22.15
N LYS A 2 24.83 45.73 -23.14
CA LYS A 2 23.81 45.14 -24.01
C LYS A 2 23.00 44.15 -23.18
N SER A 3 21.68 44.36 -23.09
CA SER A 3 20.74 43.43 -22.46
C SER A 3 20.91 42.05 -23.10
N ILE A 4 21.46 41.10 -22.34
CA ILE A 4 21.72 39.73 -22.78
C ILE A 4 20.39 38.96 -22.94
N ILE A 5 19.34 39.39 -22.28
CA ILE A 5 18.03 38.78 -22.29
C ILE A 5 17.17 39.47 -23.38
N ARG A 6 16.88 38.73 -24.45
CA ARG A 6 15.93 39.17 -25.47
C ARG A 6 14.51 38.90 -24.97
N LEU A 7 13.71 39.93 -24.80
CA LEU A 7 12.32 39.85 -24.31
C LEU A 7 11.49 38.77 -25.02
N PRO A 8 11.53 38.60 -26.37
CA PRO A 8 10.77 37.55 -27.03
C PRO A 8 11.23 36.15 -26.64
N GLY A 9 12.53 35.94 -26.36
CA GLY A 9 13.04 34.65 -25.87
C GLY A 9 12.55 34.32 -24.47
N LEU A 10 12.45 35.31 -23.60
CA LEU A 10 11.94 35.14 -22.25
C LEU A 10 10.44 34.82 -22.26
N VAL A 11 9.68 35.49 -23.11
CA VAL A 11 8.24 35.19 -23.30
C VAL A 11 8.04 33.77 -23.82
N ALA A 12 8.79 33.36 -24.86
CA ALA A 12 8.73 32.02 -25.40
C ALA A 12 9.08 30.96 -24.33
N PHE A 13 10.08 31.22 -23.50
CA PHE A 13 10.47 30.34 -22.39
C PHE A 13 9.32 30.12 -21.38
N PHE A 14 8.65 31.21 -20.95
CA PHE A 14 7.52 31.09 -20.02
C PHE A 14 6.31 30.41 -20.65
N ILE A 15 6.05 30.62 -21.95
CA ILE A 15 4.99 29.92 -22.67
C ILE A 15 5.28 28.41 -22.69
N ILE A 16 6.51 28.00 -23.01
CA ILE A 16 6.89 26.58 -23.05
C ILE A 16 6.76 25.94 -21.67
N ILE A 17 7.26 26.60 -20.62
CA ILE A 17 7.14 26.11 -19.24
C ILE A 17 5.67 26.01 -18.83
N GLY A 18 4.85 27.01 -19.15
CA GLY A 18 3.42 27.01 -18.88
C GLY A 18 2.70 25.85 -19.58
N LEU A 19 3.02 25.57 -20.83
CA LEU A 19 2.46 24.43 -21.58
C LEU A 19 2.89 23.08 -20.96
N ILE A 20 4.16 22.94 -20.58
CA ILE A 20 4.65 21.73 -19.91
C ILE A 20 3.96 21.54 -18.57
N ALA A 21 3.82 22.59 -17.77
CA ALA A 21 3.15 22.53 -16.47
C ALA A 21 1.67 22.18 -16.63
N ALA A 22 0.96 22.82 -17.55
CA ALA A 22 -0.45 22.53 -17.84
C ALA A 22 -0.64 21.08 -18.31
N SER A 23 0.21 20.63 -19.22
CA SER A 23 0.20 19.23 -19.68
C SER A 23 0.45 18.26 -18.53
N SER A 24 1.42 18.53 -17.66
CA SER A 24 1.73 17.67 -16.51
C SER A 24 0.55 17.54 -15.54
N ILE A 25 -0.17 18.63 -15.29
CA ILE A 25 -1.35 18.62 -14.41
C ILE A 25 -2.48 17.78 -15.05
N LEU A 26 -2.73 17.92 -16.35
CA LEU A 26 -3.77 17.17 -17.05
C LEU A 26 -3.51 15.65 -17.09
N PHE A 27 -2.24 15.24 -17.13
CA PHE A 27 -1.87 13.83 -17.17
C PHE A 27 -1.59 13.22 -15.80
N LEU A 28 -1.61 14.01 -14.73
CA LEU A 28 -1.25 13.56 -13.38
C LEU A 28 -2.17 12.42 -12.91
N ASP A 29 -3.48 12.55 -13.08
CA ASP A 29 -4.45 11.52 -12.70
C ASP A 29 -4.21 10.20 -13.41
N TYR A 30 -3.88 10.25 -14.69
CA TYR A 30 -3.55 9.09 -15.49
C TYR A 30 -2.29 8.38 -14.98
N TRP A 31 -1.23 9.15 -14.63
CA TRP A 31 -0.01 8.60 -14.08
C TRP A 31 -0.23 8.00 -12.69
N ILE A 32 -0.96 8.70 -11.82
CA ILE A 32 -1.30 8.19 -10.48
C ILE A 32 -2.06 6.86 -10.61
N LYS A 33 -3.05 6.79 -11.50
CA LYS A 33 -3.82 5.57 -11.77
C LYS A 33 -2.89 4.41 -12.14
N ILE A 34 -2.05 4.56 -13.16
CA ILE A 34 -1.15 3.49 -13.64
C ILE A 34 -0.20 3.03 -12.53
N VAL A 35 0.39 3.98 -11.79
CA VAL A 35 1.33 3.65 -10.71
C VAL A 35 0.60 2.92 -9.58
N ALA A 36 -0.59 3.37 -9.21
CA ALA A 36 -1.40 2.74 -8.17
C ALA A 36 -1.82 1.31 -8.57
N GLU A 37 -2.38 1.13 -9.77
CA GLU A 37 -2.77 -0.20 -10.29
C GLU A 37 -1.58 -1.17 -10.30
N LYS A 38 -0.44 -0.75 -10.88
CA LYS A 38 0.76 -1.61 -10.95
C LYS A 38 1.36 -1.94 -9.58
N SER A 39 1.39 -0.97 -8.68
CA SER A 39 1.96 -1.16 -7.34
C SER A 39 1.10 -2.09 -6.51
N LEU A 40 -0.22 -1.89 -6.52
CA LEU A 40 -1.17 -2.75 -5.83
C LEU A 40 -1.19 -4.16 -6.43
N ALA A 41 -1.25 -4.28 -7.77
CA ALA A 41 -1.21 -5.56 -8.45
C ALA A 41 0.05 -6.37 -8.14
N LYS A 42 1.21 -5.71 -8.04
CA LYS A 42 2.47 -6.36 -7.64
C LYS A 42 2.43 -6.87 -6.19
N THR A 43 1.78 -6.13 -5.30
CA THR A 43 1.67 -6.49 -3.88
C THR A 43 0.69 -7.65 -3.67
N ILE A 44 -0.47 -7.59 -4.34
CA ILE A 44 -1.55 -8.58 -4.21
C ILE A 44 -1.25 -9.84 -5.04
N GLY A 45 -0.50 -9.70 -6.12
CA GLY A 45 -0.23 -10.78 -7.07
C GLY A 45 -1.38 -11.04 -8.05
N ALA A 46 -2.34 -10.14 -8.15
CA ALA A 46 -3.48 -10.20 -9.05
C ALA A 46 -3.81 -8.80 -9.60
N GLU A 47 -4.60 -8.76 -10.64
CA GLU A 47 -5.02 -7.53 -11.29
C GLU A 47 -5.79 -6.61 -10.34
N VAL A 48 -5.46 -5.34 -10.39
CA VAL A 48 -6.16 -4.27 -9.69
C VAL A 48 -6.64 -3.26 -10.72
N ASN A 49 -7.93 -2.96 -10.70
CA ASN A 49 -8.53 -1.98 -11.58
C ASN A 49 -9.02 -0.78 -10.77
N ILE A 50 -8.69 0.41 -11.23
CA ILE A 50 -9.15 1.69 -10.69
C ILE A 50 -9.94 2.38 -11.81
N GLY A 51 -11.19 2.76 -11.55
CA GLY A 51 -12.05 3.40 -12.54
C GLY A 51 -11.50 4.77 -12.94
N SER A 52 -11.42 5.68 -11.97
CA SER A 52 -10.85 7.01 -12.16
C SER A 52 -10.08 7.47 -10.93
N VAL A 53 -9.20 8.42 -11.15
CA VAL A 53 -8.41 9.09 -10.12
C VAL A 53 -8.66 10.57 -10.23
N GLU A 54 -8.86 11.22 -9.11
CA GLU A 54 -8.97 12.67 -8.99
C GLU A 54 -7.96 13.16 -7.97
N HIS A 55 -7.30 14.27 -8.25
CA HIS A 55 -6.39 14.89 -7.30
C HIS A 55 -6.84 16.32 -6.96
N THR A 56 -6.53 16.74 -5.75
CA THR A 56 -6.71 18.12 -5.30
C THR A 56 -5.37 18.65 -4.79
N PHE A 57 -5.12 19.95 -5.01
CA PHE A 57 -3.86 20.56 -4.57
C PHE A 57 -3.96 21.27 -3.22
N LEU A 58 -5.14 21.77 -2.83
CA LEU A 58 -5.33 22.53 -1.61
C LEU A 58 -6.69 22.18 -0.95
N PRO A 59 -6.70 21.31 0.07
CA PRO A 59 -5.58 20.49 0.59
C PRO A 59 -5.14 19.43 -0.43
N PHE A 60 -3.88 18.99 -0.35
CA PHE A 60 -3.44 17.95 -1.24
C PHE A 60 -4.14 16.63 -0.91
N GLY A 61 -4.80 16.06 -1.89
CA GLY A 61 -5.56 14.84 -1.72
C GLY A 61 -5.66 14.05 -3.02
N ILE A 62 -5.92 12.76 -2.86
CA ILE A 62 -6.14 11.83 -3.95
C ILE A 62 -7.43 11.07 -3.65
N THR A 63 -8.32 11.01 -4.63
CA THR A 63 -9.54 10.22 -4.58
C THR A 63 -9.51 9.19 -5.70
N LEU A 64 -9.67 7.94 -5.35
CA LEU A 64 -9.75 6.82 -6.25
C LEU A 64 -11.20 6.34 -6.30
N HIS A 65 -11.75 6.18 -7.49
CA HIS A 65 -13.11 5.70 -7.72
C HIS A 65 -13.10 4.31 -8.31
N ARG A 66 -14.02 3.47 -7.86
CA ARG A 66 -14.19 2.08 -8.32
C ARG A 66 -12.89 1.30 -8.32
N ILE A 67 -12.43 0.96 -7.13
CA ILE A 67 -11.25 0.12 -6.95
C ILE A 67 -11.75 -1.33 -6.89
N GLN A 68 -11.22 -2.18 -7.76
CA GLN A 68 -11.54 -3.60 -7.82
C GLN A 68 -10.25 -4.41 -7.72
N LEU A 69 -10.17 -5.24 -6.70
CA LEU A 69 -9.04 -6.14 -6.44
C LEU A 69 -9.47 -7.55 -6.83
N THR A 70 -8.85 -8.12 -7.85
CA THR A 70 -9.13 -9.49 -8.29
C THR A 70 -8.78 -10.51 -7.19
N ASP A 71 -9.66 -11.49 -6.97
CA ASP A 71 -9.34 -12.62 -6.10
C ASP A 71 -8.37 -13.58 -6.84
N PRO A 72 -7.15 -13.79 -6.34
CA PRO A 72 -6.21 -14.72 -6.96
C PRO A 72 -6.68 -16.16 -6.99
N GLN A 73 -7.61 -16.55 -6.11
CA GLN A 73 -8.17 -17.91 -6.05
C GLN A 73 -9.40 -18.07 -6.94
N ALA A 74 -10.17 -16.98 -7.10
CA ALA A 74 -11.38 -16.96 -7.91
C ALA A 74 -11.37 -15.74 -8.86
N PRO A 75 -10.64 -15.77 -9.99
CA PRO A 75 -10.42 -14.60 -10.84
C PRO A 75 -11.66 -13.98 -11.50
N LYS A 76 -12.81 -14.61 -11.37
CA LYS A 76 -14.12 -14.09 -11.78
C LYS A 76 -14.81 -13.25 -10.69
N THR A 77 -14.18 -13.13 -9.53
CA THR A 77 -14.69 -12.36 -8.39
C THR A 77 -13.64 -11.35 -7.94
N ASN A 78 -14.11 -10.29 -7.30
CA ASN A 78 -13.26 -9.37 -6.58
C ASN A 78 -13.06 -9.88 -5.15
N GLN A 79 -11.82 -9.91 -4.69
CA GLN A 79 -11.53 -10.10 -3.28
C GLN A 79 -12.08 -8.92 -2.47
N LEU A 80 -11.90 -7.73 -3.02
CA LEU A 80 -12.41 -6.48 -2.45
C LEU A 80 -12.78 -5.52 -3.58
N GLU A 81 -13.90 -4.86 -3.43
CA GLU A 81 -14.31 -3.73 -4.25
C GLU A 81 -14.62 -2.55 -3.33
N ALA A 82 -14.17 -1.36 -3.69
CA ALA A 82 -14.50 -0.13 -3.00
C ALA A 82 -14.98 0.92 -4.01
N GLU A 83 -16.08 1.57 -3.69
CA GLU A 83 -16.65 2.61 -4.55
C GLU A 83 -15.74 3.84 -4.59
N THR A 84 -15.27 4.27 -3.41
CA THR A 84 -14.41 5.45 -3.28
C THR A 84 -13.41 5.27 -2.17
N VAL A 85 -12.15 5.62 -2.44
CA VAL A 85 -11.07 5.75 -1.46
C VAL A 85 -10.47 7.15 -1.60
N SER A 86 -10.62 7.97 -0.57
CA SER A 86 -10.10 9.33 -0.54
C SER A 86 -9.05 9.47 0.56
N ALA A 87 -7.91 10.03 0.23
CA ALA A 87 -6.82 10.30 1.17
C ALA A 87 -6.39 11.77 1.08
N LYS A 88 -6.32 12.43 2.24
CA LYS A 88 -5.69 13.74 2.38
C LYS A 88 -4.27 13.57 2.89
N ILE A 89 -3.33 14.16 2.20
CA ILE A 89 -1.90 13.99 2.45
C ILE A 89 -1.30 15.32 2.90
N ASN A 90 -0.56 15.28 4.00
CA ASN A 90 0.19 16.43 4.47
C ASN A 90 1.52 16.52 3.73
N LEU A 91 1.67 17.54 2.88
CA LEU A 91 2.87 17.71 2.07
C LEU A 91 4.08 18.24 2.85
N ALA A 92 3.85 18.99 3.94
CA ALA A 92 4.95 19.60 4.69
C ALA A 92 5.94 18.57 5.26
N PRO A 93 5.49 17.44 5.87
CA PRO A 93 6.39 16.39 6.34
C PRO A 93 7.12 15.63 5.23
N MET A 94 6.61 15.65 3.98
CA MET A 94 7.29 14.99 2.85
C MET A 94 8.66 15.59 2.57
N LEU A 95 8.89 16.87 2.85
CA LEU A 95 10.20 17.50 2.79
C LEU A 95 11.22 16.84 3.74
N LEU A 96 10.73 16.22 4.82
CA LEU A 96 11.51 15.45 5.79
C LEU A 96 11.45 13.93 5.54
N ARG A 97 11.05 13.51 4.33
CA ARG A 97 10.85 12.09 3.93
C ARG A 97 9.83 11.34 4.79
N LYS A 98 8.86 12.05 5.35
CA LYS A 98 7.76 11.47 6.12
C LYS A 98 6.46 11.64 5.34
N LEU A 99 5.77 10.53 5.07
CA LEU A 99 4.42 10.55 4.51
C LEU A 99 3.42 10.52 5.67
N ILE A 100 2.62 11.58 5.79
CA ILE A 100 1.54 11.67 6.77
C ILE A 100 0.24 11.79 6.01
N ILE A 101 -0.68 10.87 6.30
CA ILE A 101 -2.05 10.89 5.81
C ILE A 101 -2.90 11.48 6.94
N ASP A 102 -3.48 12.64 6.70
CA ASP A 102 -4.29 13.35 7.69
C ASP A 102 -5.71 12.75 7.79
N ASP A 103 -6.21 12.24 6.66
CA ASP A 103 -7.57 11.71 6.56
C ASP A 103 -7.61 10.60 5.51
N LEU A 104 -8.26 9.48 5.83
CA LEU A 104 -8.49 8.36 4.92
C LEU A 104 -9.94 7.92 5.03
N ILE A 105 -10.69 8.08 3.96
CA ILE A 105 -12.09 7.69 3.88
C ILE A 105 -12.24 6.61 2.83
N ILE A 106 -12.86 5.49 3.21
CA ILE A 106 -13.18 4.39 2.31
C ILE A 106 -14.68 4.17 2.36
N SER A 107 -15.32 4.17 1.21
CA SER A 107 -16.78 4.02 1.07
C SER A 107 -17.14 2.90 0.10
N GLY A 108 -18.30 2.29 0.31
CA GLY A 108 -18.87 1.30 -0.61
C GLY A 108 -18.06 0.01 -0.69
N ILE A 109 -17.55 -0.49 0.46
CA ILE A 109 -16.77 -1.72 0.49
C ILE A 109 -17.68 -2.92 0.25
N GLN A 110 -17.32 -3.75 -0.72
CA GLN A 110 -17.96 -5.04 -1.03
C GLN A 110 -16.88 -6.12 -1.14
N LEU A 111 -17.17 -7.31 -0.64
CA LEU A 111 -16.31 -8.48 -0.75
C LEU A 111 -16.97 -9.54 -1.64
N GLY A 112 -16.18 -10.22 -2.45
CA GLY A 112 -16.68 -11.29 -3.28
C GLY A 112 -17.63 -10.87 -4.41
N SER A 113 -17.60 -9.58 -4.83
CA SER A 113 -18.43 -9.11 -5.95
C SER A 113 -18.02 -9.79 -7.26
N LEU A 114 -19.00 -10.04 -8.14
CA LEU A 114 -18.73 -10.64 -9.46
C LEU A 114 -18.08 -9.61 -10.39
N ARG A 115 -17.15 -10.07 -11.20
CA ARG A 115 -16.52 -9.28 -12.26
C ARG A 115 -17.16 -9.58 -13.61
N ASP A 116 -17.32 -8.53 -14.42
CA ASP A 116 -17.76 -8.68 -15.81
C ASP A 116 -16.73 -9.40 -16.67
N VAL A 117 -15.46 -9.15 -16.40
CA VAL A 117 -14.31 -9.75 -17.10
C VAL A 117 -13.42 -10.44 -16.06
N LYS A 118 -12.97 -11.64 -16.40
CA LYS A 118 -12.00 -12.36 -15.56
C LYS A 118 -10.72 -11.54 -15.41
N GLY A 119 -10.27 -11.35 -14.17
CA GLY A 119 -9.03 -10.65 -13.88
C GLY A 119 -7.79 -11.54 -14.06
N ASP A 120 -6.65 -10.89 -14.29
CA ASP A 120 -5.35 -11.56 -14.43
C ASP A 120 -4.74 -11.87 -13.06
N VAL A 121 -4.11 -13.04 -12.96
CA VAL A 121 -3.41 -13.49 -11.75
C VAL A 121 -1.94 -13.66 -12.07
N TYR A 122 -1.08 -12.86 -11.43
CA TYR A 122 0.36 -12.83 -11.69
C TYR A 122 1.15 -13.75 -10.77
N ARG A 123 0.64 -14.01 -9.55
CA ARG A 123 1.21 -14.95 -8.60
C ARG A 123 0.12 -15.88 -8.14
N LYS A 124 0.32 -17.20 -8.32
CA LYS A 124 -0.57 -18.19 -7.69
C LYS A 124 -0.43 -18.05 -6.17
N PRO A 125 -1.54 -17.93 -5.42
CA PRO A 125 -1.45 -17.94 -3.96
C PRO A 125 -0.84 -19.28 -3.56
N THR A 126 0.32 -19.24 -2.92
CA THR A 126 0.85 -20.41 -2.23
C THR A 126 -0.07 -20.64 -1.05
N ARG A 127 -0.94 -21.63 -1.17
CA ARG A 127 -1.76 -22.08 -0.05
C ARG A 127 -0.85 -22.95 0.81
N ASP A 128 -0.07 -22.31 1.66
CA ASP A 128 0.56 -22.98 2.78
C ASP A 128 -0.52 -23.28 3.82
N ILE A 129 -1.34 -24.28 3.51
CA ILE A 129 -2.32 -24.86 4.45
C ILE A 129 -1.60 -25.38 5.70
N ASN A 130 -0.32 -25.73 5.58
CA ASN A 130 0.50 -26.23 6.68
C ASN A 130 0.91 -25.14 7.69
N GLN A 131 0.89 -23.85 7.33
CA GLN A 131 1.18 -22.80 8.31
C GLN A 131 0.01 -22.45 9.22
N ALA A 132 -1.22 -22.76 8.82
CA ALA A 132 -2.38 -22.56 9.68
C ALA A 132 -2.52 -23.67 10.72
N GLU A 133 -2.06 -24.89 10.41
CA GLU A 133 -2.04 -26.00 11.38
C GLU A 133 -0.92 -25.83 12.43
N ASP A 134 0.23 -25.23 12.05
CA ASP A 134 1.30 -24.94 13.01
C ASP A 134 0.96 -23.79 13.99
N ILE A 135 0.02 -22.92 13.62
CA ILE A 135 -0.44 -21.85 14.54
C ILE A 135 -1.45 -22.40 15.57
N PHE A 136 -2.13 -23.49 15.23
CA PHE A 136 -3.07 -24.23 16.10
C PHE A 136 -2.52 -25.60 16.55
N ALA A 137 -1.27 -25.90 16.24
CA ALA A 137 -0.57 -26.96 16.93
C ALA A 137 -0.61 -26.64 18.42
N ASP A 138 -1.18 -27.58 19.17
CA ASP A 138 -1.36 -27.54 20.62
C ASP A 138 -0.14 -26.86 21.28
N PRO A 139 -0.36 -25.84 22.11
CA PRO A 139 0.76 -25.26 22.86
C PRO A 139 1.43 -26.42 23.58
N GLU A 140 2.69 -26.69 23.27
CA GLU A 140 3.51 -27.68 23.96
C GLU A 140 3.16 -27.63 25.45
N GLU A 141 2.71 -28.77 26.00
CA GLU A 141 2.42 -28.83 27.43
C GLU A 141 3.53 -28.13 28.18
N PRO A 142 3.22 -27.18 29.07
CA PRO A 142 4.25 -26.46 29.79
C PRO A 142 5.16 -27.49 30.45
N PRO A 143 6.48 -27.39 30.34
CA PRO A 143 7.43 -28.37 30.85
C PRO A 143 7.09 -28.70 32.31
N SER A 144 6.99 -29.95 32.62
CA SER A 144 6.65 -30.41 34.00
C SER A 144 7.63 -29.80 35.00
N ILE A 145 7.15 -29.54 36.22
CA ILE A 145 7.95 -28.95 37.29
C ILE A 145 9.24 -29.78 37.51
N ASP A 146 9.17 -31.08 37.30
CA ASP A 146 10.31 -31.99 37.40
C ASP A 146 11.36 -31.75 36.31
N GLU A 147 10.96 -31.39 35.12
CA GLU A 147 11.88 -31.04 34.03
C GLU A 147 12.55 -29.68 34.24
N ILE A 148 11.83 -28.73 34.83
CA ILE A 148 12.38 -27.44 35.22
C ILE A 148 13.38 -27.60 36.35
N LEU A 149 13.08 -28.44 37.34
CA LEU A 149 13.98 -28.74 38.47
C LEU A 149 15.24 -29.48 38.02
N ALA A 150 15.15 -30.36 37.02
CA ALA A 150 16.30 -31.07 36.46
C ALA A 150 17.29 -30.14 35.70
N LYS A 151 16.82 -29.02 35.18
CA LYS A 151 17.62 -28.02 34.45
C LYS A 151 18.22 -26.93 35.34
N LEU A 152 17.86 -26.88 36.63
CA LEU A 152 18.46 -25.93 37.58
C LEU A 152 19.86 -26.42 37.96
N PRO A 153 20.92 -25.62 37.76
CA PRO A 153 22.25 -25.99 38.21
C PRO A 153 22.27 -26.02 39.75
N LEU A 154 22.38 -27.22 40.31
CA LEU A 154 22.62 -27.45 41.76
C LEU A 154 23.99 -26.89 42.12
N LYS A 155 24.11 -25.59 42.23
CA LYS A 155 25.24 -24.90 42.85
C LYS A 155 24.70 -24.07 43.99
N THR A 156 24.48 -24.70 45.15
CA THR A 156 24.63 -24.03 46.44
C THR A 156 24.17 -24.97 47.56
N THR A 157 25.00 -25.95 47.86
CA THR A 157 24.93 -26.55 49.25
C THR A 157 26.34 -26.90 49.69
N LYS A 158 27.16 -25.89 49.90
CA LYS A 158 28.41 -25.99 50.69
C LYS A 158 28.85 -24.59 51.12
N ALA A 159 28.20 -24.03 52.10
CA ALA A 159 28.68 -22.89 52.85
C ALA A 159 27.74 -22.58 54.04
N ILE A 160 27.34 -23.57 54.82
CA ILE A 160 26.92 -23.34 56.22
C ILE A 160 27.30 -24.59 57.00
N GLU A 161 28.59 -24.72 57.30
CA GLU A 161 29.14 -25.51 58.41
C GLU A 161 30.58 -25.01 58.67
N ASN A 162 30.64 -23.96 59.46
CA ASN A 162 31.66 -23.69 60.46
C ASN A 162 31.33 -22.35 61.13
#